data_b2adf085c6a58cbc68e4a154f01e8831
#
_entry.id   b2adf085c6a58cbc68e4a154f01e8831
#
_cell.length_a   1.000
_cell.length_b   1.000
_cell.length_c   1.000
_cell.angle_alpha   90.00
_cell.angle_beta   90.00
_cell.angle_gamma   90.00
#
_symmetry.space_group_name_H-M   'P 1'
#
loop_
_entity.id
_entity.type
_entity.pdbx_description
1 polymer ?
#
loop_
_entity_poly.entity_id
_entity_poly.type
_entity_poly.pdbx_seq_one_letter_code
_entity_poly.pdbx_strand_id
1 'polypeptide(L)'
;MPFNGIHNLRAANESVKLEMWQLQEIERCTKDPIYFIRHYVYINTKDEGTQLMKTYPFQDEAIRRFLKYRFNINRWSRQVGKSTIVRAFILWYAMFHEDQLIAMLANKLMLAKEQLQLLRESYLNLPFWLQPGVKLWNKMSIQFANGCRIIIAASSSDGIRGFSPNLLYLDEFAFLRPGMADEFMASVFPTISSGKKTRVIITSTPCGMNHFYRMWEDAVDEATATAHDLQAKYVRSTVLWNEVPGRDEQWGLDEKLRCGEERFRQEYECEFIGSAVTLIDYRTLQHLHPDKPMAHPRIPDDYQLRIYGRPLNPQQMEMDESVYIAALDTGYGMRQDYHVLQILYAKSSTKLEQVLTLSSNSVTVEDFCAVSFALLRKYHFPALTIEYNGGSGALAYQTMTAALQYPNMVDYDSYFRGMYSTTTTKSQAVMLLKTYIQKNYLLIHDEKTINELMSFTRPTKNTWGASGGNHDDHVTSLFWAVYHAYSPYFQGKMEEISWDDVVRTVFAPAAEIADMRSVAEQVRNPQIVQEQRGIAELAGNQRMLPQVQPQPVRATVYDGVPQQYQYGPPQGYQPNMQQPYQAYPPGYNHMQQHPAYQQQYQYPGRYPQGHGYPQQVQGPPMPSHV
;
A
#
# COMPACT_ATOMS: atom_id res chain seq x y z
N MET A 1 35.75 -9.14 -35.74
CA MET A 1 35.70 -7.69 -35.37
C MET A 1 34.83 -7.51 -34.14
N PRO A 2 35.18 -6.61 -33.23
CA PRO A 2 34.35 -6.36 -32.06
C PRO A 2 32.91 -6.00 -32.46
N PHE A 3 31.93 -6.41 -31.68
CA PHE A 3 30.51 -6.13 -31.95
C PHE A 3 30.26 -4.61 -31.95
N ASN A 4 29.74 -4.08 -33.06
CA ASN A 4 29.47 -2.64 -33.25
C ASN A 4 30.68 -1.71 -32.94
N GLY A 5 31.92 -2.18 -33.16
CA GLY A 5 33.12 -1.40 -32.89
C GLY A 5 33.47 -1.17 -31.41
N ILE A 6 32.74 -1.80 -30.50
CA ILE A 6 32.99 -1.70 -29.04
C ILE A 6 34.17 -2.57 -28.69
N HIS A 7 35.23 -1.95 -28.17
CA HIS A 7 36.42 -2.67 -27.71
C HIS A 7 36.06 -3.76 -26.66
N ASN A 8 36.65 -4.94 -26.82
CA ASN A 8 36.46 -6.11 -25.94
C ASN A 8 34.99 -6.61 -25.85
N LEU A 9 34.18 -6.41 -26.91
CA LEU A 9 32.84 -6.98 -27.01
C LEU A 9 32.80 -7.99 -28.15
N ARG A 10 32.76 -9.29 -27.79
CA ARG A 10 32.75 -10.38 -28.77
C ARG A 10 31.45 -10.47 -29.53
N ALA A 11 31.51 -10.49 -30.87
CA ALA A 11 30.35 -10.73 -31.72
C ALA A 11 29.94 -12.21 -31.72
N ALA A 12 28.64 -12.51 -31.94
CA ALA A 12 28.11 -13.87 -31.94
C ALA A 12 28.77 -14.81 -32.96
N ASN A 13 29.22 -14.25 -34.09
CA ASN A 13 29.80 -15.02 -35.20
C ASN A 13 31.34 -15.09 -35.13
N GLU A 14 31.93 -14.55 -34.06
CA GLU A 14 33.39 -14.55 -33.92
C GLU A 14 33.86 -15.83 -33.26
N SER A 15 34.60 -16.63 -34.02
CA SER A 15 35.24 -17.84 -33.51
C SER A 15 36.47 -17.50 -32.68
N VAL A 16 36.64 -18.15 -31.56
CA VAL A 16 37.84 -18.06 -30.71
C VAL A 16 38.42 -19.45 -30.63
N LYS A 17 39.70 -19.57 -30.98
CA LYS A 17 40.47 -20.80 -30.75
C LYS A 17 40.83 -20.87 -29.27
N LEU A 18 40.26 -21.84 -28.57
CA LEU A 18 40.50 -22.05 -27.16
C LEU A 18 41.68 -23.03 -26.94
N GLU A 19 42.48 -22.72 -25.97
CA GLU A 19 43.51 -23.64 -25.45
C GLU A 19 42.89 -24.59 -24.42
N MET A 20 43.56 -25.72 -24.14
CA MET A 20 43.05 -26.75 -23.23
C MET A 20 42.79 -26.20 -21.82
N TRP A 21 43.65 -25.35 -21.31
CA TRP A 21 43.46 -24.73 -20.00
C TRP A 21 42.24 -23.80 -19.95
N GLN A 22 41.92 -23.09 -21.06
CA GLN A 22 40.73 -22.23 -21.15
C GLN A 22 39.44 -23.05 -21.14
N LEU A 23 39.45 -24.22 -21.78
CA LEU A 23 38.30 -25.14 -21.73
C LEU A 23 38.07 -25.67 -20.32
N GLN A 24 39.13 -26.05 -19.60
CA GLN A 24 39.06 -26.47 -18.21
C GLN A 24 38.57 -25.36 -17.30
N GLU A 25 38.98 -24.13 -17.56
CA GLU A 25 38.59 -22.95 -16.78
C GLU A 25 37.12 -22.57 -17.04
N ILE A 26 36.63 -22.67 -18.28
CA ILE A 26 35.20 -22.51 -18.63
C ILE A 26 34.37 -23.56 -17.88
N GLU A 27 34.82 -24.82 -17.89
CA GLU A 27 34.14 -25.90 -17.16
C GLU A 27 34.06 -25.61 -15.65
N ARG A 28 35.15 -25.12 -15.07
CA ARG A 28 35.20 -24.73 -13.66
C ARG A 28 34.27 -23.58 -13.35
N CYS A 29 34.30 -22.52 -14.14
CA CYS A 29 33.39 -21.38 -14.03
C CYS A 29 31.93 -21.79 -14.18
N THR A 30 31.64 -22.73 -15.08
CA THR A 30 30.27 -23.25 -15.28
C THR A 30 29.72 -23.95 -14.04
N LYS A 31 30.56 -24.73 -13.36
CA LYS A 31 30.19 -25.52 -12.18
C LYS A 31 30.12 -24.69 -10.89
N ASP A 32 30.93 -23.64 -10.79
CA ASP A 32 31.09 -22.84 -9.57
C ASP A 32 30.91 -21.34 -9.85
N PRO A 33 29.69 -20.79 -9.62
CA PRO A 33 29.46 -19.37 -9.77
C PRO A 33 30.26 -18.49 -8.81
N ILE A 34 30.58 -18.98 -7.61
CA ILE A 34 31.39 -18.24 -6.62
C ILE A 34 32.82 -18.11 -7.14
N TYR A 35 33.37 -19.20 -7.67
CA TYR A 35 34.68 -19.17 -8.32
C TYR A 35 34.72 -18.18 -9.48
N PHE A 36 33.73 -18.26 -10.41
CA PHE A 36 33.62 -17.32 -11.52
C PHE A 36 33.58 -15.86 -11.05
N ILE A 37 32.74 -15.57 -10.06
CA ILE A 37 32.57 -14.19 -9.56
C ILE A 37 33.87 -13.66 -8.99
N ARG A 38 34.59 -14.45 -8.20
CA ARG A 38 35.80 -14.03 -7.53
C ARG A 38 37.02 -13.86 -8.46
N HIS A 39 37.03 -14.55 -9.61
CA HIS A 39 38.18 -14.55 -10.52
C HIS A 39 37.96 -13.71 -11.77
N TYR A 40 36.69 -13.44 -12.15
CA TYR A 40 36.39 -12.82 -13.44
C TYR A 40 35.44 -11.63 -13.37
N VAL A 41 34.65 -11.46 -12.30
CA VAL A 41 33.71 -10.34 -12.23
C VAL A 41 34.38 -9.12 -11.61
N TYR A 42 34.48 -8.08 -12.41
CA TYR A 42 34.89 -6.75 -11.96
C TYR A 42 33.71 -5.89 -11.58
N ILE A 43 33.87 -5.13 -10.51
CA ILE A 43 32.89 -4.16 -10.01
C ILE A 43 33.54 -2.80 -9.79
N ASN A 44 32.74 -1.74 -9.90
CA ASN A 44 33.18 -0.40 -9.54
C ASN A 44 32.88 -0.14 -8.07
N THR A 45 33.91 0.14 -7.29
CA THR A 45 33.80 0.60 -5.91
C THR A 45 34.04 2.11 -5.83
N LYS A 46 33.52 2.75 -4.80
CA LYS A 46 33.67 4.20 -4.63
C LYS A 46 35.10 4.62 -4.29
N ASP A 47 35.81 3.77 -3.57
CA ASP A 47 37.11 4.12 -3.01
C ASP A 47 38.28 3.60 -3.87
N GLU A 48 38.14 2.43 -4.48
CA GLU A 48 39.23 1.78 -5.20
C GLU A 48 38.98 1.68 -6.72
N GLY A 49 37.87 2.22 -7.22
CA GLY A 49 37.51 2.15 -8.65
C GLY A 49 37.16 0.73 -9.10
N THR A 50 37.63 0.32 -10.30
CA THR A 50 37.30 -0.98 -10.90
C THR A 50 38.23 -2.06 -10.35
N GLN A 51 37.69 -3.06 -9.66
CA GLN A 51 38.44 -4.17 -9.08
C GLN A 51 37.67 -5.50 -9.16
N LEU A 52 38.39 -6.60 -8.99
CA LEU A 52 37.78 -7.93 -8.86
C LEU A 52 36.89 -7.99 -7.63
N MET A 53 35.72 -8.59 -7.80
CA MET A 53 34.75 -8.71 -6.72
C MET A 53 35.22 -9.68 -5.65
N LYS A 54 35.45 -9.16 -4.44
CA LYS A 54 35.69 -9.95 -3.24
C LYS A 54 34.33 -10.17 -2.55
N THR A 55 33.81 -11.40 -2.60
CA THR A 55 32.54 -11.72 -1.99
C THR A 55 32.64 -11.85 -0.48
N TYR A 56 31.62 -11.41 0.23
CA TYR A 56 31.46 -11.68 1.66
C TYR A 56 30.82 -13.06 1.91
N PRO A 57 31.02 -13.68 3.10
CA PRO A 57 30.43 -14.99 3.40
C PRO A 57 28.93 -15.09 3.18
N PHE A 58 28.17 -14.05 3.58
CA PHE A 58 26.72 -13.99 3.37
C PHE A 58 26.33 -13.89 1.89
N GLN A 59 27.18 -13.29 1.05
CA GLN A 59 26.96 -13.23 -0.40
C GLN A 59 27.18 -14.59 -1.07
N ASP A 60 28.19 -15.34 -0.64
CA ASP A 60 28.40 -16.72 -1.10
C ASP A 60 27.20 -17.61 -0.74
N GLU A 61 26.71 -17.43 0.49
CA GLU A 61 25.55 -18.18 0.97
C GLU A 61 24.28 -17.81 0.17
N ALA A 62 24.13 -16.55 -0.20
CA ALA A 62 23.03 -16.14 -1.08
C ALA A 62 23.10 -16.84 -2.44
N ILE A 63 24.28 -16.94 -3.05
CA ILE A 63 24.45 -17.65 -4.33
C ILE A 63 24.04 -19.13 -4.18
N ARG A 64 24.47 -19.81 -3.09
CA ARG A 64 24.07 -21.20 -2.84
C ARG A 64 22.55 -21.33 -2.72
N ARG A 65 21.88 -20.39 -2.02
CA ARG A 65 20.41 -20.35 -1.93
C ARG A 65 19.75 -20.09 -3.28
N PHE A 66 20.26 -19.18 -4.10
CA PHE A 66 19.75 -18.91 -5.44
C PHE A 66 19.82 -20.13 -6.35
N LEU A 67 20.81 -20.99 -6.16
CA LEU A 67 20.94 -22.26 -6.88
C LEU A 67 19.99 -23.34 -6.31
N LYS A 68 19.84 -23.40 -5.00
CA LYS A 68 19.09 -24.45 -4.30
C LYS A 68 17.58 -24.23 -4.36
N TYR A 69 17.12 -22.99 -4.12
CA TYR A 69 15.70 -22.66 -4.01
C TYR A 69 15.21 -21.85 -5.20
N ARG A 70 13.97 -22.13 -5.62
CA ARG A 70 13.34 -21.43 -6.74
C ARG A 70 12.92 -20.00 -6.38
N PHE A 71 12.43 -19.78 -5.18
CA PHE A 71 11.89 -18.53 -4.71
C PHE A 71 12.70 -18.02 -3.52
N ASN A 72 13.31 -16.86 -3.69
CA ASN A 72 14.16 -16.23 -2.67
C ASN A 72 13.65 -14.83 -2.36
N ILE A 73 13.41 -14.52 -1.07
CA ILE A 73 13.10 -13.19 -0.58
C ILE A 73 14.17 -12.74 0.40
N ASN A 74 14.83 -11.62 0.10
CA ASN A 74 16.02 -11.17 0.79
C ASN A 74 15.79 -9.78 1.38
N ARG A 75 15.68 -9.71 2.71
CA ARG A 75 15.58 -8.49 3.49
C ARG A 75 16.96 -8.11 3.97
N TRP A 76 17.68 -7.34 3.16
CA TRP A 76 19.08 -7.03 3.37
C TRP A 76 19.28 -5.54 3.62
N SER A 77 20.16 -5.22 4.55
CA SER A 77 20.56 -3.88 4.92
C SER A 77 21.03 -3.06 3.72
N ARG A 78 20.96 -1.77 3.86
CA ARG A 78 21.47 -0.82 2.87
C ARG A 78 22.99 -0.96 2.72
N GLN A 79 23.48 -0.86 1.47
CA GLN A 79 24.91 -0.89 1.12
C GLN A 79 25.67 -2.17 1.53
N VAL A 80 25.02 -3.31 1.65
CA VAL A 80 25.67 -4.62 1.85
C VAL A 80 26.01 -5.33 0.53
N GLY A 81 25.81 -4.68 -0.61
CA GLY A 81 26.09 -5.24 -1.93
C GLY A 81 25.03 -6.19 -2.46
N LYS A 82 23.76 -6.09 -1.99
CA LYS A 82 22.63 -6.94 -2.44
C LYS A 82 22.47 -6.97 -3.96
N SER A 83 22.31 -5.81 -4.60
CA SER A 83 22.13 -5.73 -6.05
C SER A 83 23.38 -6.12 -6.82
N THR A 84 24.57 -5.92 -6.24
CA THR A 84 25.85 -6.29 -6.85
C THR A 84 26.00 -7.80 -6.95
N ILE A 85 25.71 -8.54 -5.89
CA ILE A 85 25.85 -10.01 -5.91
C ILE A 85 24.80 -10.67 -6.79
N VAL A 86 23.55 -10.17 -6.79
CA VAL A 86 22.50 -10.70 -7.67
C VAL A 86 22.83 -10.43 -9.14
N ARG A 87 23.36 -9.25 -9.45
CA ARG A 87 23.82 -8.91 -10.81
C ARG A 87 24.98 -9.80 -11.27
N ALA A 88 25.95 -10.08 -10.40
CA ALA A 88 27.04 -11.02 -10.69
C ALA A 88 26.53 -12.44 -10.92
N PHE A 89 25.55 -12.89 -10.13
CA PHE A 89 24.87 -14.17 -10.32
C PHE A 89 24.10 -14.21 -11.65
N ILE A 90 23.38 -13.15 -12.01
CA ILE A 90 22.66 -13.04 -13.29
C ILE A 90 23.63 -13.11 -14.47
N LEU A 91 24.79 -12.44 -14.37
CA LEU A 91 25.81 -12.53 -15.41
C LEU A 91 26.31 -13.96 -15.60
N TRP A 92 26.66 -14.63 -14.51
CA TRP A 92 27.05 -16.05 -14.54
C TRP A 92 25.93 -16.91 -15.14
N TYR A 93 24.69 -16.73 -14.69
CA TYR A 93 23.54 -17.52 -15.15
C TYR A 93 23.32 -17.34 -16.67
N ALA A 94 23.39 -16.12 -17.16
CA ALA A 94 23.22 -15.83 -18.58
C ALA A 94 24.37 -16.36 -19.46
N MET A 95 25.58 -16.43 -18.92
CA MET A 95 26.76 -16.90 -19.67
C MET A 95 26.82 -18.42 -19.80
N PHE A 96 26.45 -19.15 -18.75
CA PHE A 96 26.67 -20.59 -18.63
C PHE A 96 25.41 -21.45 -18.73
N HIS A 97 24.24 -20.85 -19.02
CA HIS A 97 23.04 -21.59 -19.39
C HIS A 97 22.65 -21.24 -20.82
N GLU A 98 21.75 -22.03 -21.42
CA GLU A 98 21.28 -21.83 -22.78
C GLU A 98 19.78 -21.46 -22.79
N ASP A 99 19.39 -20.65 -23.77
CA ASP A 99 17.99 -20.30 -24.07
C ASP A 99 17.18 -19.79 -22.88
N GLN A 100 17.82 -19.01 -21.99
CA GLN A 100 17.15 -18.44 -20.81
C GLN A 100 16.70 -16.99 -21.06
N LEU A 101 15.47 -16.69 -20.71
CA LEU A 101 14.98 -15.32 -20.55
C LEU A 101 15.13 -14.87 -19.09
N ILE A 102 15.89 -13.81 -18.89
CA ILE A 102 16.14 -13.22 -17.58
C ILE A 102 15.53 -11.82 -17.55
N ALA A 103 14.67 -11.55 -16.59
CA ALA A 103 14.07 -10.24 -16.39
C ALA A 103 14.60 -9.58 -15.11
N MET A 104 15.17 -8.39 -15.24
CA MET A 104 15.64 -7.57 -14.12
C MET A 104 14.72 -6.36 -13.99
N LEU A 105 14.00 -6.26 -12.88
CA LEU A 105 13.04 -5.20 -12.62
C LEU A 105 13.42 -4.42 -11.36
N ALA A 106 13.13 -3.13 -11.40
CA ALA A 106 13.25 -2.25 -10.25
C ALA A 106 12.02 -1.33 -10.14
N ASN A 107 11.83 -0.70 -8.99
CA ASN A 107 10.71 0.22 -8.76
C ASN A 107 10.67 1.40 -9.74
N LYS A 108 11.82 1.75 -10.35
CA LYS A 108 11.95 2.78 -11.42
C LYS A 108 12.78 2.23 -12.57
N LEU A 109 12.34 2.50 -13.80
CA LEU A 109 13.07 2.08 -15.01
C LEU A 109 14.51 2.59 -15.06
N MET A 110 14.77 3.77 -14.49
CA MET A 110 16.13 4.34 -14.46
C MET A 110 17.06 3.46 -13.62
N LEU A 111 16.60 2.92 -12.48
CA LEU A 111 17.38 2.01 -11.65
C LEU A 111 17.63 0.67 -12.36
N ALA A 112 16.63 0.13 -13.06
CA ALA A 112 16.84 -1.08 -13.86
C ALA A 112 17.86 -0.87 -14.99
N LYS A 113 17.85 0.31 -15.64
CA LYS A 113 18.87 0.70 -16.64
C LYS A 113 20.27 0.77 -16.04
N GLU A 114 20.40 1.33 -14.84
CA GLU A 114 21.65 1.40 -14.11
C GLU A 114 22.20 0.00 -13.79
N GLN A 115 21.33 -0.90 -13.29
CA GLN A 115 21.71 -2.30 -13.02
C GLN A 115 22.21 -3.01 -14.29
N LEU A 116 21.52 -2.81 -15.43
CA LEU A 116 21.96 -3.39 -16.71
C LEU A 116 23.29 -2.79 -17.18
N GLN A 117 23.50 -1.49 -17.00
CA GLN A 117 24.74 -0.81 -17.37
C GLN A 117 25.92 -1.38 -16.55
N LEU A 118 25.78 -1.51 -15.24
CA LEU A 118 26.81 -2.10 -14.39
C LEU A 118 27.09 -3.59 -14.74
N LEU A 119 26.07 -4.35 -15.15
CA LEU A 119 26.27 -5.71 -15.66
C LEU A 119 27.07 -5.70 -16.97
N ARG A 120 26.78 -4.76 -17.88
CA ARG A 120 27.53 -4.59 -19.13
C ARG A 120 28.99 -4.26 -18.88
N GLU A 121 29.30 -3.43 -17.89
CA GLU A 121 30.66 -3.10 -17.49
C GLU A 121 31.40 -4.32 -16.96
N SER A 122 30.75 -5.11 -16.08
CA SER A 122 31.32 -6.38 -15.63
C SER A 122 31.59 -7.35 -16.78
N TYR A 123 30.69 -7.44 -17.75
CA TYR A 123 30.89 -8.29 -18.94
C TYR A 123 32.03 -7.80 -19.82
N LEU A 124 32.20 -6.51 -20.07
CA LEU A 124 33.27 -5.91 -20.87
C LEU A 124 34.66 -6.13 -20.25
N ASN A 125 34.74 -6.32 -18.94
CA ASN A 125 36.00 -6.63 -18.24
C ASN A 125 36.39 -8.12 -18.27
N LEU A 126 35.51 -9.00 -18.79
CA LEU A 126 35.83 -10.42 -18.95
C LEU A 126 36.91 -10.63 -20.03
N PRO A 127 37.78 -11.61 -19.88
CA PRO A 127 38.67 -12.05 -20.96
C PRO A 127 37.85 -12.39 -22.21
N PHE A 128 38.31 -11.96 -23.37
CA PHE A 128 37.62 -12.15 -24.64
C PHE A 128 37.26 -13.62 -24.94
N TRP A 129 38.14 -14.54 -24.56
CA TRP A 129 37.96 -15.98 -24.75
C TRP A 129 36.83 -16.55 -23.87
N LEU A 130 36.52 -15.91 -22.72
CA LEU A 130 35.47 -16.35 -21.79
C LEU A 130 34.10 -15.80 -22.14
N GLN A 131 34.04 -14.73 -22.95
CA GLN A 131 32.78 -14.11 -23.34
C GLN A 131 31.97 -15.00 -24.28
N PRO A 132 30.69 -15.35 -23.99
CA PRO A 132 29.76 -15.76 -25.03
C PRO A 132 29.57 -14.61 -26.03
N GLY A 133 29.49 -14.90 -27.33
CA GLY A 133 29.29 -13.85 -28.31
C GLY A 133 27.95 -13.12 -28.11
N VAL A 134 27.86 -11.86 -28.55
CA VAL A 134 26.66 -11.01 -28.39
C VAL A 134 25.91 -10.88 -29.72
N LYS A 135 24.58 -11.10 -29.69
CA LYS A 135 23.63 -10.86 -30.81
C LYS A 135 22.96 -9.50 -30.70
N LEU A 136 22.66 -9.04 -29.46
CA LEU A 136 22.00 -7.77 -29.19
C LEU A 136 22.64 -7.11 -27.98
N TRP A 137 22.91 -5.82 -28.10
CA TRP A 137 23.53 -5.02 -27.03
C TRP A 137 22.99 -3.61 -27.06
N ASN A 138 21.97 -3.33 -26.25
CA ASN A 138 21.34 -2.04 -26.18
C ASN A 138 21.02 -1.62 -24.72
N LYS A 139 20.42 -0.45 -24.53
CA LYS A 139 20.13 0.11 -23.19
C LYS A 139 19.01 -0.61 -22.44
N MET A 140 18.26 -1.50 -23.10
CA MET A 140 17.09 -2.19 -22.53
C MET A 140 17.27 -3.70 -22.47
N SER A 141 18.19 -4.26 -23.27
CA SER A 141 18.38 -5.70 -23.35
C SER A 141 19.74 -6.10 -23.88
N ILE A 142 20.16 -7.30 -23.47
CA ILE A 142 21.34 -8.00 -23.98
C ILE A 142 20.87 -9.37 -24.47
N GLN A 143 21.38 -9.82 -25.61
CA GLN A 143 21.19 -11.20 -26.08
C GLN A 143 22.53 -11.81 -26.47
N PHE A 144 22.82 -12.97 -25.90
CA PHE A 144 24.04 -13.73 -26.14
C PHE A 144 23.86 -14.78 -27.25
N ALA A 145 24.97 -15.30 -27.75
CA ALA A 145 24.99 -16.32 -28.80
C ALA A 145 24.40 -17.66 -28.33
N ASN A 146 24.48 -17.98 -27.02
CA ASN A 146 23.87 -19.16 -26.40
C ASN A 146 22.33 -19.07 -26.24
N GLY A 147 21.68 -18.09 -26.85
CA GLY A 147 20.24 -17.92 -26.79
C GLY A 147 19.73 -17.14 -25.56
N CYS A 148 20.55 -16.99 -24.52
CA CYS A 148 20.15 -16.24 -23.33
C CYS A 148 19.88 -14.77 -23.63
N ARG A 149 18.80 -14.24 -23.04
CA ARG A 149 18.40 -12.84 -23.18
C ARG A 149 18.13 -12.23 -21.81
N ILE A 150 18.76 -11.08 -21.55
CA ILE A 150 18.47 -10.24 -20.36
C ILE A 150 17.63 -9.06 -20.82
N ILE A 151 16.50 -8.83 -20.16
CA ILE A 151 15.63 -7.66 -20.36
C ILE A 151 15.46 -6.90 -19.06
N ILE A 152 15.20 -5.62 -19.18
CA ILE A 152 14.88 -4.77 -18.02
C ILE A 152 13.53 -4.09 -18.19
N ALA A 153 12.84 -3.89 -17.08
CA ALA A 153 11.60 -3.11 -17.04
C ALA A 153 11.44 -2.40 -15.69
N ALA A 154 10.49 -1.47 -15.61
CA ALA A 154 9.97 -1.05 -14.32
C ALA A 154 9.04 -2.15 -13.78
N SER A 155 8.98 -2.30 -12.46
CA SER A 155 8.04 -3.20 -11.80
C SER A 155 6.62 -2.60 -11.84
N SER A 156 6.00 -2.62 -13.01
CA SER A 156 4.62 -2.21 -13.27
C SER A 156 3.84 -3.38 -13.88
N SER A 157 2.51 -3.35 -13.79
CA SER A 157 1.63 -4.42 -14.30
C SER A 157 1.90 -4.79 -15.77
N ASP A 158 2.33 -3.82 -16.58
CA ASP A 158 2.60 -4.01 -18.00
C ASP A 158 4.08 -4.26 -18.33
N GLY A 159 4.99 -4.09 -17.34
CA GLY A 159 6.43 -4.11 -17.58
C GLY A 159 6.98 -5.41 -18.17
N ILE A 160 6.38 -6.53 -17.86
CA ILE A 160 6.78 -7.85 -18.37
C ILE A 160 5.59 -8.70 -18.85
N ARG A 161 4.42 -8.09 -19.07
CA ARG A 161 3.28 -8.78 -19.68
C ARG A 161 3.68 -9.36 -21.04
N GLY A 162 3.36 -10.64 -21.28
CA GLY A 162 3.74 -11.34 -22.50
C GLY A 162 5.14 -11.95 -22.51
N PHE A 163 5.92 -11.78 -21.44
CA PHE A 163 7.19 -12.48 -21.26
C PHE A 163 7.06 -13.59 -20.21
N SER A 164 7.74 -14.71 -20.45
CA SER A 164 7.83 -15.83 -19.52
C SER A 164 9.28 -16.03 -19.08
N PRO A 165 9.79 -15.26 -18.12
CA PRO A 165 11.18 -15.32 -17.71
C PRO A 165 11.50 -16.63 -16.98
N ASN A 166 12.69 -17.18 -17.24
CA ASN A 166 13.24 -18.31 -16.50
C ASN A 166 13.87 -17.87 -15.16
N LEU A 167 14.37 -16.63 -15.12
CA LEU A 167 14.87 -15.96 -13.91
C LEU A 167 14.29 -14.56 -13.83
N LEU A 168 13.58 -14.28 -12.73
CA LEU A 168 13.04 -12.96 -12.41
C LEU A 168 13.77 -12.37 -11.22
N TYR A 169 14.32 -11.18 -11.39
CA TYR A 169 14.91 -10.39 -10.32
C TYR A 169 14.10 -9.13 -10.06
N LEU A 170 13.68 -8.95 -8.83
CA LEU A 170 12.95 -7.78 -8.33
C LEU A 170 13.81 -7.03 -7.32
N ASP A 171 14.35 -5.88 -7.74
CA ASP A 171 15.19 -5.03 -6.90
C ASP A 171 14.36 -3.93 -6.24
N GLU A 172 14.64 -3.65 -4.96
CA GLU A 172 13.93 -2.67 -4.12
C GLU A 172 12.41 -2.85 -4.16
N PHE A 173 11.96 -4.11 -4.03
CA PHE A 173 10.55 -4.50 -4.21
C PHE A 173 9.62 -3.89 -3.16
N ALA A 174 10.09 -3.66 -1.92
CA ALA A 174 9.30 -3.01 -0.88
C ALA A 174 8.90 -1.56 -1.23
N PHE A 175 9.61 -0.91 -2.16
CA PHE A 175 9.33 0.47 -2.57
C PHE A 175 8.37 0.59 -3.77
N LEU A 176 7.76 -0.52 -4.19
CA LEU A 176 6.64 -0.47 -5.11
C LEU A 176 5.40 0.12 -4.44
N ARG A 177 4.62 0.84 -5.23
CA ARG A 177 3.29 1.27 -4.76
C ARG A 177 2.44 0.04 -4.48
N PRO A 178 1.73 -0.01 -3.35
CA PRO A 178 1.04 -1.22 -2.91
C PRO A 178 0.08 -1.83 -3.94
N GLY A 179 -0.83 -1.07 -4.52
CA GLY A 179 -1.74 -1.56 -5.57
C GLY A 179 -1.02 -2.10 -6.80
N MET A 180 0.10 -1.46 -7.20
CA MET A 180 0.93 -1.94 -8.32
C MET A 180 1.63 -3.27 -8.00
N ALA A 181 1.99 -3.51 -6.75
CA ALA A 181 2.63 -4.76 -6.37
C ALA A 181 1.67 -5.94 -6.47
N ASP A 182 0.44 -5.77 -6.00
CA ASP A 182 -0.60 -6.81 -6.06
C ASP A 182 -0.99 -7.10 -7.51
N GLU A 183 -1.21 -6.09 -8.36
CA GLU A 183 -1.44 -6.26 -9.80
C GLU A 183 -0.26 -6.93 -10.51
N PHE A 184 0.96 -6.51 -10.19
CA PHE A 184 2.18 -7.09 -10.72
C PHE A 184 2.27 -8.57 -10.39
N MET A 185 2.10 -8.92 -9.11
CA MET A 185 2.13 -10.32 -8.67
C MET A 185 1.03 -11.15 -9.32
N ALA A 186 -0.19 -10.62 -9.42
CA ALA A 186 -1.30 -11.30 -10.08
C ALA A 186 -1.03 -11.54 -11.58
N SER A 187 -0.37 -10.62 -12.27
CA SER A 187 -0.06 -10.73 -13.70
C SER A 187 1.16 -11.61 -14.01
N VAL A 188 2.15 -11.61 -13.13
CA VAL A 188 3.46 -12.27 -13.34
C VAL A 188 3.50 -13.67 -12.74
N PHE A 189 2.86 -13.88 -11.60
CA PHE A 189 2.92 -15.16 -10.88
C PHE A 189 2.42 -16.37 -11.71
N PRO A 190 1.35 -16.28 -12.52
CA PRO A 190 0.94 -17.40 -13.38
C PRO A 190 2.02 -17.82 -14.40
N THR A 191 2.77 -16.86 -14.95
CA THR A 191 3.85 -17.15 -15.91
C THR A 191 5.05 -17.82 -15.23
N ILE A 192 5.32 -17.48 -13.97
CA ILE A 192 6.38 -18.08 -13.16
C ILE A 192 5.98 -19.48 -12.70
N SER A 193 4.73 -19.66 -12.28
CA SER A 193 4.24 -20.93 -11.73
C SER A 193 4.13 -22.04 -12.78
N SER A 194 3.93 -21.68 -14.06
CA SER A 194 3.87 -22.64 -15.17
C SER A 194 5.19 -23.39 -15.40
N GLY A 195 6.33 -22.80 -15.04
CA GLY A 195 7.66 -23.37 -15.21
C GLY A 195 8.16 -24.10 -13.95
N LYS A 196 8.55 -25.36 -14.06
CA LYS A 196 9.12 -26.12 -12.91
C LYS A 196 10.50 -25.63 -12.48
N LYS A 197 11.26 -24.94 -13.34
CA LYS A 197 12.64 -24.47 -13.10
C LYS A 197 12.76 -22.95 -12.97
N THR A 198 11.67 -22.22 -13.11
CA THR A 198 11.67 -20.76 -13.00
C THR A 198 12.10 -20.32 -11.61
N ARG A 199 12.95 -19.30 -11.55
CA ARG A 199 13.51 -18.75 -10.31
C ARG A 199 13.07 -17.31 -10.12
N VAL A 200 12.84 -16.94 -8.87
CA VAL A 200 12.54 -15.56 -8.46
C VAL A 200 13.48 -15.16 -7.34
N ILE A 201 14.13 -14.01 -7.50
CA ILE A 201 14.96 -13.39 -6.49
C ILE A 201 14.40 -12.01 -6.21
N ILE A 202 13.98 -11.79 -4.98
CA ILE A 202 13.48 -10.49 -4.49
C ILE A 202 14.50 -9.94 -3.49
N THR A 203 14.89 -8.68 -3.66
CA THR A 203 15.74 -7.96 -2.70
C THR A 203 15.13 -6.63 -2.32
N SER A 204 15.18 -6.27 -1.04
CA SER A 204 14.80 -4.94 -0.56
C SER A 204 15.34 -4.67 0.84
N THR A 205 15.44 -3.39 1.22
CA THR A 205 15.26 -2.97 2.61
C THR A 205 13.76 -2.88 2.90
N PRO A 206 13.31 -2.99 4.17
CA PRO A 206 11.92 -2.81 4.54
C PRO A 206 11.39 -1.42 4.19
N CYS A 207 10.10 -1.32 3.90
CA CYS A 207 9.41 -0.05 3.69
C CYS A 207 8.00 -0.13 4.25
N GLY A 208 7.86 -0.03 5.57
CA GLY A 208 6.58 -0.21 6.24
C GLY A 208 6.06 -1.65 6.16
N MET A 209 4.79 -1.84 6.55
CA MET A 209 4.11 -3.14 6.58
C MET A 209 3.31 -3.35 5.29
N ASN A 210 3.98 -3.31 4.17
CA ASN A 210 3.39 -3.41 2.84
C ASN A 210 3.38 -4.85 2.29
N HIS A 211 3.18 -5.00 0.97
CA HIS A 211 3.22 -6.28 0.26
C HIS A 211 4.52 -7.08 0.51
N PHE A 212 5.67 -6.41 0.64
CA PHE A 212 6.94 -7.09 0.92
C PHE A 212 6.95 -7.67 2.34
N TYR A 213 6.37 -6.98 3.33
CA TYR A 213 6.17 -7.49 4.68
C TYR A 213 5.28 -8.74 4.67
N ARG A 214 4.11 -8.70 4.00
CA ARG A 214 3.21 -9.87 3.89
C ARG A 214 3.91 -11.07 3.28
N MET A 215 4.63 -10.87 2.17
CA MET A 215 5.41 -11.94 1.54
C MET A 215 6.53 -12.46 2.43
N TRP A 216 7.11 -11.61 3.27
CA TRP A 216 8.14 -11.97 4.24
C TRP A 216 7.58 -12.86 5.37
N GLU A 217 6.41 -12.53 5.90
CA GLU A 217 5.74 -13.35 6.93
C GLU A 217 5.29 -14.71 6.38
N ASP A 218 4.82 -14.76 5.14
CA ASP A 218 4.46 -16.02 4.47
C ASP A 218 5.66 -16.87 4.06
N ALA A 219 6.85 -16.31 4.05
CA ALA A 219 8.08 -16.99 3.67
C ALA A 219 8.59 -17.88 4.81
N VAL A 220 9.33 -18.93 4.44
CA VAL A 220 9.91 -19.89 5.39
C VAL A 220 11.42 -19.72 5.52
N ASP A 221 11.95 -20.11 6.67
CA ASP A 221 13.39 -20.22 6.86
C ASP A 221 13.96 -21.41 6.10
N GLU A 222 15.25 -21.35 5.79
CA GLU A 222 15.94 -22.42 5.05
C GLU A 222 15.83 -23.79 5.73
N ALA A 223 15.90 -23.82 7.05
CA ALA A 223 15.74 -25.06 7.82
C ALA A 223 14.36 -25.70 7.60
N THR A 224 13.32 -24.90 7.66
CA THR A 224 11.93 -25.34 7.42
C THR A 224 11.72 -25.75 5.96
N ALA A 225 12.25 -24.97 5.01
CA ALA A 225 12.17 -25.30 3.58
C ALA A 225 12.83 -26.64 3.25
N THR A 226 13.98 -26.93 3.86
CA THR A 226 14.70 -28.19 3.67
C THR A 226 14.00 -29.37 4.34
N ALA A 227 13.50 -29.19 5.57
CA ALA A 227 12.84 -30.27 6.33
C ALA A 227 11.51 -30.74 5.68
N HIS A 228 10.80 -29.87 4.98
CA HIS A 228 9.48 -30.14 4.40
C HIS A 228 9.44 -30.13 2.88
N ASP A 229 10.60 -30.00 2.19
CA ASP A 229 10.72 -29.88 0.72
C ASP A 229 9.76 -28.83 0.11
N LEU A 230 9.69 -27.65 0.70
CA LEU A 230 8.73 -26.61 0.34
C LEU A 230 9.22 -25.79 -0.88
N GLN A 231 9.23 -26.41 -2.05
CA GLN A 231 9.71 -25.78 -3.30
C GLN A 231 8.82 -24.62 -3.81
N ALA A 232 7.59 -24.53 -3.35
CA ALA A 232 6.63 -23.50 -3.76
C ALA A 232 6.61 -22.26 -2.84
N LYS A 233 7.30 -22.29 -1.70
CA LYS A 233 7.40 -21.18 -0.75
C LYS A 233 8.64 -20.33 -1.02
N TYR A 234 8.55 -19.05 -0.69
CA TYR A 234 9.74 -18.20 -0.63
C TYR A 234 10.61 -18.59 0.56
N VAL A 235 11.91 -18.69 0.31
CA VAL A 235 12.92 -18.85 1.37
C VAL A 235 13.46 -17.48 1.72
N ARG A 236 13.32 -17.10 2.99
CA ARG A 236 13.73 -15.79 3.48
C ARG A 236 15.18 -15.76 3.95
N SER A 237 15.83 -14.62 3.75
CA SER A 237 17.15 -14.34 4.31
C SER A 237 17.28 -12.90 4.77
N THR A 238 17.92 -12.69 5.90
CA THR A 238 18.26 -11.37 6.43
C THR A 238 19.78 -11.21 6.45
N VAL A 239 20.24 -10.01 6.09
CA VAL A 239 21.63 -9.58 6.26
C VAL A 239 21.62 -8.19 6.88
N LEU A 240 22.25 -8.06 8.04
CA LEU A 240 22.32 -6.81 8.79
C LEU A 240 23.61 -6.04 8.46
N TRP A 241 23.65 -4.79 8.84
CA TRP A 241 24.76 -3.89 8.55
C TRP A 241 26.09 -4.34 9.15
N ASN A 242 26.07 -4.96 10.34
CA ASN A 242 27.24 -5.43 11.08
C ASN A 242 27.85 -6.74 10.54
N GLU A 243 27.19 -7.39 9.57
CA GLU A 243 27.76 -8.54 8.86
C GLU A 243 28.76 -8.13 7.78
N VAL A 244 28.83 -6.82 7.46
CA VAL A 244 29.80 -6.29 6.50
C VAL A 244 31.14 -6.05 7.22
N PRO A 245 32.24 -6.67 6.77
CA PRO A 245 33.55 -6.45 7.36
C PRO A 245 33.94 -4.97 7.43
N GLY A 246 34.42 -4.54 8.60
CA GLY A 246 34.82 -3.16 8.86
C GLY A 246 33.69 -2.24 9.34
N ARG A 247 32.48 -2.76 9.53
CA ARG A 247 31.38 -2.04 10.17
C ARG A 247 31.25 -2.51 11.62
N ASP A 248 31.87 -1.78 12.52
CA ASP A 248 31.81 -2.00 13.96
C ASP A 248 30.68 -1.20 14.63
N GLU A 249 30.58 -1.28 15.94
CA GLU A 249 29.58 -0.54 16.72
C GLU A 249 29.73 0.98 16.58
N GLN A 250 30.97 1.48 16.45
CA GLN A 250 31.21 2.91 16.25
C GLN A 250 30.68 3.38 14.91
N TRP A 251 30.90 2.60 13.84
CA TRP A 251 30.30 2.86 12.54
C TRP A 251 28.75 2.92 12.63
N GLY A 252 28.15 2.00 13.38
CA GLY A 252 26.71 1.96 13.61
C GLY A 252 26.19 3.20 14.31
N LEU A 253 26.88 3.65 15.38
CA LEU A 253 26.54 4.88 16.09
C LEU A 253 26.65 6.11 15.21
N ASP A 254 27.73 6.23 14.44
CA ASP A 254 27.95 7.35 13.54
C ASP A 254 26.89 7.44 12.44
N GLU A 255 26.51 6.29 11.88
CA GLU A 255 25.48 6.23 10.85
C GLU A 255 24.09 6.54 11.41
N LYS A 256 23.81 6.08 12.63
CA LYS A 256 22.59 6.38 13.38
C LYS A 256 22.45 7.87 13.68
N LEU A 257 23.53 8.53 14.06
CA LEU A 257 23.55 9.99 14.23
C LEU A 257 23.33 10.74 12.91
N ARG A 258 23.85 10.21 11.78
CA ARG A 258 23.68 10.83 10.46
C ARG A 258 22.28 10.71 9.88
N CYS A 259 21.65 9.54 10.01
CA CYS A 259 20.36 9.27 9.35
C CYS A 259 19.15 9.31 10.29
N GLY A 260 19.38 9.34 11.61
CA GLY A 260 18.36 9.25 12.65
C GLY A 260 17.99 7.80 13.00
N GLU A 261 17.50 7.62 14.25
CA GLU A 261 17.19 6.31 14.85
C GLU A 261 16.25 5.47 13.99
N GLU A 262 15.10 6.03 13.63
CA GLU A 262 14.04 5.32 12.89
C GLU A 262 14.54 4.84 11.52
N ARG A 263 15.24 5.73 10.80
CA ARG A 263 15.79 5.39 9.50
C ARG A 263 16.92 4.36 9.60
N PHE A 264 17.72 4.41 10.66
CA PHE A 264 18.76 3.42 10.91
C PHE A 264 18.15 2.04 11.14
N ARG A 265 17.12 1.95 11.98
CA ARG A 265 16.40 0.70 12.23
C ARG A 265 15.80 0.12 10.96
N GLN A 266 15.17 0.96 10.12
CA GLN A 266 14.58 0.51 8.85
C GLN A 266 15.63 0.05 7.84
N GLU A 267 16.62 0.91 7.55
CA GLU A 267 17.53 0.72 6.42
C GLU A 267 18.73 -0.19 6.76
N TYR A 268 19.15 -0.24 8.02
CA TYR A 268 20.34 -0.94 8.46
C TYR A 268 20.05 -2.14 9.38
N GLU A 269 19.13 -2.03 10.31
CA GLU A 269 18.67 -3.15 11.16
C GLU A 269 17.53 -3.95 10.49
N CYS A 270 17.11 -3.52 9.30
CA CYS A 270 16.09 -4.20 8.51
C CYS A 270 14.76 -4.41 9.25
N GLU A 271 14.38 -3.51 10.15
CA GLU A 271 13.10 -3.58 10.83
C GLU A 271 11.96 -3.10 9.91
N PHE A 272 10.86 -3.82 9.93
CA PHE A 272 9.62 -3.34 9.33
C PHE A 272 9.01 -2.30 10.26
N ILE A 273 9.45 -1.07 10.14
CA ILE A 273 8.93 0.03 10.93
C ILE A 273 7.73 0.59 10.19
N GLY A 274 6.57 0.63 10.86
CA GLY A 274 5.46 1.47 10.39
C GLY A 274 5.99 2.90 10.30
N SER A 275 5.74 3.59 9.19
CA SER A 275 6.23 4.95 9.04
C SER A 275 5.77 5.78 10.26
N ALA A 276 6.56 6.72 10.74
CA ALA A 276 6.18 7.68 11.80
C ALA A 276 4.88 8.45 11.46
N VAL A 277 4.35 8.24 10.28
CA VAL A 277 3.16 8.84 9.70
C VAL A 277 1.96 7.88 9.71
N THR A 278 2.12 6.57 10.05
CA THR A 278 0.98 5.64 10.15
C THR A 278 0.11 5.98 11.37
N LEU A 279 -1.19 5.78 11.22
CA LEU A 279 -2.14 6.03 12.30
C LEU A 279 -1.82 5.19 13.55
N ILE A 280 -1.57 3.91 13.34
CA ILE A 280 -1.31 2.93 14.39
C ILE A 280 0.18 2.57 14.37
N ASP A 281 0.78 2.48 15.56
CA ASP A 281 2.17 2.07 15.68
C ASP A 281 2.37 0.59 15.32
N TYR A 282 3.60 0.27 14.89
CA TYR A 282 3.98 -1.05 14.42
C TYR A 282 3.70 -2.18 15.43
N ARG A 283 3.97 -1.94 16.72
CA ARG A 283 3.79 -2.98 17.74
C ARG A 283 2.32 -3.34 17.90
N THR A 284 1.46 -2.35 17.90
CA THR A 284 0.01 -2.54 17.95
C THR A 284 -0.51 -3.27 16.71
N LEU A 285 -0.04 -2.88 15.51
CA LEU A 285 -0.43 -3.54 14.26
C LEU A 285 -0.02 -5.02 14.19
N GLN A 286 1.13 -5.39 14.76
CA GLN A 286 1.58 -6.79 14.83
C GLN A 286 0.65 -7.70 15.67
N HIS A 287 -0.09 -7.13 16.61
CA HIS A 287 -1.05 -7.87 17.43
C HIS A 287 -2.44 -7.99 16.81
N LEU A 288 -2.69 -7.31 15.69
CA LEU A 288 -3.93 -7.46 14.93
C LEU A 288 -3.81 -8.67 13.99
N HIS A 289 -4.45 -9.74 14.35
CA HIS A 289 -4.49 -10.95 13.54
C HIS A 289 -5.88 -11.12 12.92
N PRO A 290 -6.00 -11.32 11.60
CA PRO A 290 -7.28 -11.55 10.98
C PRO A 290 -7.84 -12.92 11.38
N ASP A 291 -9.15 -12.96 11.56
CA ASP A 291 -9.86 -14.21 11.81
C ASP A 291 -10.47 -14.77 10.52
N LYS A 292 -10.73 -16.08 10.54
CA LYS A 292 -11.45 -16.71 9.43
C LYS A 292 -12.94 -16.36 9.51
N PRO A 293 -13.53 -15.79 8.43
CA PRO A 293 -14.95 -15.51 8.43
C PRO A 293 -15.78 -16.80 8.53
N MET A 294 -16.94 -16.69 9.14
CA MET A 294 -17.92 -17.76 9.22
C MET A 294 -18.49 -18.09 7.83
N ALA A 295 -18.89 -19.33 7.62
CA ALA A 295 -19.64 -19.71 6.43
C ALA A 295 -20.98 -18.97 6.37
N HIS A 296 -21.30 -18.40 5.22
CA HIS A 296 -22.55 -17.68 4.96
C HIS A 296 -23.21 -18.19 3.67
N PRO A 297 -24.52 -17.97 3.46
CA PRO A 297 -25.20 -18.25 2.21
C PRO A 297 -24.50 -17.53 1.05
N ARG A 298 -24.50 -18.16 -0.12
CA ARG A 298 -23.91 -17.57 -1.33
C ARG A 298 -24.61 -16.26 -1.67
N ILE A 299 -23.84 -15.22 -1.85
CA ILE A 299 -24.26 -13.92 -2.39
C ILE A 299 -23.66 -13.76 -3.79
N PRO A 300 -24.13 -12.82 -4.62
CA PRO A 300 -23.50 -12.55 -5.92
C PRO A 300 -22.00 -12.31 -5.82
N ASP A 301 -21.26 -12.77 -6.82
CA ASP A 301 -19.79 -12.75 -6.83
C ASP A 301 -19.20 -11.30 -6.87
N ASP A 302 -20.04 -10.31 -7.18
CA ASP A 302 -19.67 -8.88 -7.15
C ASP A 302 -19.58 -8.30 -5.72
N TYR A 303 -20.00 -9.06 -4.71
CA TYR A 303 -19.93 -8.66 -3.30
C TYR A 303 -18.96 -9.53 -2.54
N GLN A 304 -18.25 -8.91 -1.61
CA GLN A 304 -17.38 -9.59 -0.66
C GLN A 304 -18.00 -9.45 0.73
N LEU A 305 -18.72 -10.47 1.17
CA LEU A 305 -19.31 -10.55 2.50
C LEU A 305 -18.41 -11.39 3.41
N ARG A 306 -18.12 -10.87 4.61
CA ARG A 306 -17.39 -11.56 5.66
C ARG A 306 -18.13 -11.38 6.97
N ILE A 307 -18.46 -12.47 7.64
CA ILE A 307 -19.21 -12.50 8.90
C ILE A 307 -18.32 -13.09 9.96
N TYR A 308 -18.17 -12.40 11.08
CA TYR A 308 -17.37 -12.82 12.24
C TYR A 308 -18.25 -13.10 13.47
N GLY A 309 -19.42 -12.46 13.56
CA GLY A 309 -20.39 -12.69 14.62
C GLY A 309 -21.82 -12.87 14.09
N ARG A 310 -22.55 -13.86 14.59
CA ARG A 310 -23.96 -14.04 14.25
C ARG A 310 -24.83 -13.01 14.99
N PRO A 311 -25.92 -12.52 14.37
CA PRO A 311 -26.82 -11.65 15.07
C PRO A 311 -27.42 -12.36 16.29
N LEU A 312 -27.38 -11.71 17.45
CA LEU A 312 -28.06 -12.16 18.66
C LEU A 312 -29.58 -11.97 18.49
N ASN A 313 -30.36 -12.78 19.21
CA ASN A 313 -31.79 -12.50 19.27
C ASN A 313 -32.07 -11.29 20.20
N PRO A 314 -33.23 -10.61 20.08
CA PRO A 314 -33.53 -9.42 20.90
C PRO A 314 -33.44 -9.64 22.40
N GLN A 315 -33.85 -10.82 22.89
CA GLN A 315 -33.77 -11.17 24.30
C GLN A 315 -32.33 -11.29 24.79
N GLN A 316 -31.44 -11.88 23.97
CA GLN A 316 -30.01 -11.94 24.28
C GLN A 316 -29.39 -10.55 24.29
N MET A 317 -29.76 -9.67 23.36
CA MET A 317 -29.29 -8.29 23.34
C MET A 317 -29.72 -7.51 24.60
N GLU A 318 -30.95 -7.70 25.03
CA GLU A 318 -31.47 -7.07 26.26
C GLU A 318 -30.75 -7.60 27.51
N MET A 319 -30.54 -8.91 27.59
CA MET A 319 -29.80 -9.53 28.71
C MET A 319 -28.34 -9.09 28.75
N ASP A 320 -27.70 -8.91 27.60
CA ASP A 320 -26.30 -8.49 27.50
C ASP A 320 -26.13 -6.97 27.58
N GLU A 321 -27.22 -6.19 27.63
CA GLU A 321 -27.22 -4.74 27.52
C GLU A 321 -26.44 -4.24 26.28
N SER A 322 -26.49 -5.00 25.18
CA SER A 322 -25.68 -4.79 23.99
C SER A 322 -26.49 -4.22 22.84
N VAL A 323 -25.83 -3.58 21.90
CA VAL A 323 -26.43 -3.03 20.69
C VAL A 323 -25.53 -3.28 19.49
N TYR A 324 -26.12 -3.19 18.28
CA TYR A 324 -25.33 -3.12 17.05
C TYR A 324 -25.28 -1.67 16.54
N ILE A 325 -24.15 -1.29 15.97
CA ILE A 325 -23.95 -0.05 15.26
C ILE A 325 -23.39 -0.35 13.89
N ALA A 326 -23.69 0.50 12.92
CA ALA A 326 -23.23 0.31 11.54
C ALA A 326 -22.77 1.61 10.92
N ALA A 327 -21.82 1.51 10.00
CA ALA A 327 -21.43 2.61 9.14
C ALA A 327 -21.29 2.15 7.69
N LEU A 328 -21.69 3.03 6.78
CA LEU A 328 -21.64 2.84 5.35
C LEU A 328 -20.80 3.95 4.73
N ASP A 329 -19.72 3.56 4.06
CA ASP A 329 -18.94 4.42 3.18
C ASP A 329 -19.17 4.03 1.73
N THR A 330 -19.37 5.02 0.85
CA THR A 330 -19.71 4.77 -0.55
C THR A 330 -18.77 5.48 -1.50
N GLY A 331 -17.97 4.71 -2.22
CA GLY A 331 -17.19 5.18 -3.36
C GLY A 331 -18.04 5.43 -4.61
N TYR A 332 -17.43 5.83 -5.70
CA TYR A 332 -18.11 6.05 -6.98
C TYR A 332 -18.38 4.74 -7.77
N GLY A 333 -18.01 3.57 -7.28
CA GLY A 333 -18.38 2.26 -7.84
C GLY A 333 -17.78 1.91 -9.22
N MET A 334 -16.93 2.75 -9.79
CA MET A 334 -16.35 2.56 -11.13
C MET A 334 -15.06 1.73 -11.12
N ARG A 335 -14.97 0.69 -10.30
CA ARG A 335 -13.77 -0.16 -10.07
C ARG A 335 -12.57 0.62 -9.49
N GLN A 336 -12.81 1.76 -8.84
CA GLN A 336 -11.78 2.56 -8.18
C GLN A 336 -11.94 2.44 -6.66
N ASP A 337 -12.97 3.07 -6.08
CA ASP A 337 -13.22 3.06 -4.65
C ASP A 337 -14.30 2.03 -4.29
N TYR A 338 -14.20 1.43 -3.11
CA TYR A 338 -15.16 0.45 -2.63
C TYR A 338 -16.35 1.13 -1.94
N HIS A 339 -17.53 0.53 -2.10
CA HIS A 339 -18.61 0.68 -1.13
C HIS A 339 -18.33 -0.27 0.02
N VAL A 340 -18.39 0.19 1.24
CA VAL A 340 -18.11 -0.64 2.44
C VAL A 340 -19.18 -0.42 3.50
N LEU A 341 -19.82 -1.51 3.93
CA LEU A 341 -20.65 -1.56 5.12
C LEU A 341 -19.89 -2.31 6.21
N GLN A 342 -19.84 -1.73 7.41
CA GLN A 342 -19.37 -2.43 8.61
C GLN A 342 -20.44 -2.43 9.68
N ILE A 343 -20.55 -3.55 10.40
CA ILE A 343 -21.41 -3.69 11.58
C ILE A 343 -20.52 -4.06 12.75
N LEU A 344 -20.63 -3.30 13.83
CA LEU A 344 -19.98 -3.55 15.09
C LEU A 344 -21.01 -3.98 16.15
N TYR A 345 -20.65 -4.95 16.96
CA TYR A 345 -21.30 -5.28 18.20
C TYR A 345 -20.71 -4.43 19.32
N ALA A 346 -21.55 -3.79 20.09
CA ALA A 346 -21.16 -2.90 21.18
C ALA A 346 -21.77 -3.40 22.49
N LYS A 347 -20.93 -3.93 23.36
CA LYS A 347 -21.30 -4.35 24.72
C LYS A 347 -21.10 -3.21 25.74
N SER A 348 -20.17 -2.32 25.46
CA SER A 348 -19.93 -1.07 26.19
C SER A 348 -19.18 -0.10 25.29
N SER A 349 -18.99 1.16 25.73
CA SER A 349 -18.17 2.13 24.97
C SER A 349 -16.72 1.67 24.78
N THR A 350 -16.24 0.76 25.62
CA THR A 350 -14.87 0.22 25.60
C THR A 350 -14.80 -1.24 25.17
N LYS A 351 -15.89 -1.79 24.63
CA LYS A 351 -15.97 -3.18 24.15
C LYS A 351 -16.76 -3.25 22.85
N LEU A 352 -16.07 -2.93 21.77
CA LEU A 352 -16.58 -3.03 20.41
C LEU A 352 -15.96 -4.22 19.69
N GLU A 353 -16.73 -4.89 18.86
CA GLU A 353 -16.29 -6.02 18.05
C GLU A 353 -16.83 -5.92 16.62
N GLN A 354 -15.98 -6.08 15.64
CA GLN A 354 -16.36 -6.12 14.24
C GLN A 354 -17.02 -7.45 13.91
N VAL A 355 -18.31 -7.44 13.61
CA VAL A 355 -19.08 -8.68 13.37
C VAL A 355 -19.41 -8.94 11.92
N LEU A 356 -19.38 -7.90 11.07
CA LEU A 356 -19.64 -8.04 9.64
C LEU A 356 -18.94 -6.96 8.84
N THR A 357 -18.40 -7.36 7.68
CA THR A 357 -18.00 -6.45 6.59
C THR A 357 -18.64 -6.90 5.29
N LEU A 358 -19.16 -5.94 4.52
CA LEU A 358 -19.60 -6.12 3.14
C LEU A 358 -18.88 -5.08 2.29
N SER A 359 -18.29 -5.49 1.18
CA SER A 359 -17.66 -4.53 0.25
C SER A 359 -17.89 -4.92 -1.21
N SER A 360 -17.95 -3.91 -2.08
CA SER A 360 -17.99 -4.04 -3.54
C SER A 360 -17.46 -2.78 -4.21
N ASN A 361 -16.81 -2.91 -5.36
CA ASN A 361 -16.40 -1.79 -6.20
C ASN A 361 -16.97 -1.88 -7.64
N SER A 362 -17.90 -2.80 -7.87
CA SER A 362 -18.44 -3.10 -9.21
C SER A 362 -19.95 -2.88 -9.34
N VAL A 363 -20.65 -2.68 -8.23
CA VAL A 363 -22.11 -2.49 -8.20
C VAL A 363 -22.49 -1.00 -8.08
N THR A 364 -23.75 -0.69 -8.35
CA THR A 364 -24.28 0.66 -8.12
C THR A 364 -24.48 0.94 -6.63
N VAL A 365 -24.57 2.21 -6.25
CA VAL A 365 -24.85 2.62 -4.87
C VAL A 365 -26.19 2.04 -4.39
N GLU A 366 -27.22 2.08 -5.25
CA GLU A 366 -28.56 1.59 -4.95
C GLU A 366 -28.57 0.07 -4.72
N ASP A 367 -27.89 -0.71 -5.58
CA ASP A 367 -27.77 -2.15 -5.41
C ASP A 367 -27.02 -2.51 -4.13
N PHE A 368 -25.94 -1.76 -3.83
CA PHE A 368 -25.20 -1.94 -2.59
C PHE A 368 -26.05 -1.63 -1.36
N CYS A 369 -26.84 -0.55 -1.40
CA CYS A 369 -27.78 -0.20 -0.34
C CYS A 369 -28.86 -1.26 -0.14
N ALA A 370 -29.38 -1.87 -1.22
CA ALA A 370 -30.40 -2.91 -1.12
C ALA A 370 -29.87 -4.17 -0.42
N VAL A 371 -28.66 -4.62 -0.77
CA VAL A 371 -28.00 -5.77 -0.10
C VAL A 371 -27.64 -5.42 1.35
N SER A 372 -27.12 -4.21 1.58
CA SER A 372 -26.82 -3.69 2.92
C SER A 372 -28.05 -3.66 3.81
N PHE A 373 -29.17 -3.18 3.30
CA PHE A 373 -30.46 -3.16 4.02
C PHE A 373 -30.89 -4.55 4.48
N ALA A 374 -30.77 -5.57 3.59
CA ALA A 374 -31.13 -6.94 3.94
C ALA A 374 -30.23 -7.51 5.06
N LEU A 375 -28.95 -7.13 5.11
CA LEU A 375 -28.03 -7.52 6.19
C LEU A 375 -28.33 -6.75 7.47
N LEU A 376 -28.48 -5.43 7.40
CA LEU A 376 -28.81 -4.58 8.54
C LEU A 376 -30.12 -5.00 9.23
N ARG A 377 -31.11 -5.45 8.46
CA ARG A 377 -32.34 -6.02 9.00
C ARG A 377 -32.09 -7.26 9.87
N LYS A 378 -31.14 -8.13 9.47
CA LYS A 378 -30.77 -9.32 10.26
C LYS A 378 -30.10 -8.96 11.59
N TYR A 379 -29.45 -7.81 11.65
CA TYR A 379 -28.82 -7.27 12.87
C TYR A 379 -29.72 -6.25 13.59
N HIS A 380 -31.06 -6.36 13.40
CA HIS A 380 -32.09 -5.58 14.11
C HIS A 380 -32.03 -4.07 13.83
N PHE A 381 -31.69 -3.69 12.60
CA PHE A 381 -31.62 -2.29 12.17
C PHE A 381 -30.72 -1.46 13.08
N PRO A 382 -29.38 -1.72 13.10
CA PRO A 382 -28.45 -0.91 13.88
C PRO A 382 -28.58 0.58 13.59
N ALA A 383 -28.15 1.43 14.51
CA ALA A 383 -27.94 2.84 14.21
C ALA A 383 -26.93 2.96 13.07
N LEU A 384 -27.38 3.51 11.92
CA LEU A 384 -26.61 3.55 10.69
C LEU A 384 -26.07 4.95 10.42
N THR A 385 -24.75 5.07 10.36
CA THR A 385 -24.04 6.28 9.95
C THR A 385 -23.64 6.15 8.47
N ILE A 386 -23.96 7.17 7.66
CA ILE A 386 -23.53 7.27 6.26
C ILE A 386 -22.73 8.56 6.09
N GLU A 387 -21.50 8.46 5.52
CA GLU A 387 -20.75 9.65 5.13
C GLU A 387 -21.46 10.34 3.96
N TYR A 388 -21.99 11.55 4.19
CA TYR A 388 -22.83 12.27 3.24
C TYR A 388 -22.05 13.05 2.17
N ASN A 389 -20.73 13.16 2.32
CA ASN A 389 -19.90 13.95 1.41
C ASN A 389 -19.88 13.34 -0.01
N GLY A 390 -20.02 14.22 -1.01
CA GLY A 390 -20.03 13.78 -2.41
C GLY A 390 -21.37 13.22 -2.88
N GLY A 391 -21.47 12.95 -4.19
CA GLY A 391 -22.72 12.50 -4.80
C GLY A 391 -23.15 11.09 -4.39
N SER A 392 -22.17 10.17 -4.17
CA SER A 392 -22.43 8.78 -3.80
C SER A 392 -22.99 8.65 -2.37
N GLY A 393 -22.44 9.39 -1.41
CA GLY A 393 -22.92 9.38 -0.03
C GLY A 393 -24.35 9.96 0.10
N ALA A 394 -24.63 11.07 -0.60
CA ALA A 394 -25.96 11.64 -0.66
C ALA A 394 -26.97 10.69 -1.30
N LEU A 395 -26.60 10.00 -2.39
CA LEU A 395 -27.42 8.99 -3.05
C LEU A 395 -27.69 7.79 -2.12
N ALA A 396 -26.67 7.29 -1.43
CA ALA A 396 -26.82 6.21 -0.45
C ALA A 396 -27.79 6.59 0.67
N TYR A 397 -27.62 7.79 1.23
CA TYR A 397 -28.52 8.29 2.27
C TYR A 397 -29.96 8.39 1.75
N GLN A 398 -30.18 8.96 0.57
CA GLN A 398 -31.51 9.07 -0.03
C GLN A 398 -32.10 7.69 -0.32
N THR A 399 -31.32 6.75 -0.85
CA THR A 399 -31.78 5.37 -1.12
C THR A 399 -32.21 4.68 0.18
N MET A 400 -31.41 4.78 1.23
CA MET A 400 -31.73 4.16 2.53
C MET A 400 -32.98 4.80 3.17
N THR A 401 -33.11 6.13 3.14
CA THR A 401 -34.23 6.82 3.81
C THR A 401 -35.49 6.84 2.99
N ALA A 402 -35.46 7.27 1.73
CA ALA A 402 -36.64 7.49 0.91
C ALA A 402 -37.12 6.20 0.22
N ALA A 403 -36.20 5.39 -0.36
CA ALA A 403 -36.60 4.21 -1.11
C ALA A 403 -36.78 2.98 -0.19
N LEU A 404 -35.82 2.74 0.73
CA LEU A 404 -35.81 1.56 1.59
C LEU A 404 -36.43 1.78 2.98
N GLN A 405 -36.72 3.03 3.34
CA GLN A 405 -37.33 3.43 4.62
C GLN A 405 -36.60 2.86 5.84
N TYR A 406 -35.26 2.99 5.85
CA TYR A 406 -34.46 2.50 6.96
C TYR A 406 -34.85 3.22 8.27
N PRO A 407 -35.19 2.49 9.34
CA PRO A 407 -35.84 3.10 10.50
C PRO A 407 -34.88 3.80 11.47
N ASN A 408 -33.57 3.51 11.42
CA ASN A 408 -32.61 3.94 12.45
C ASN A 408 -31.39 4.64 11.81
N MET A 409 -31.67 5.67 11.01
CA MET A 409 -30.61 6.53 10.45
C MET A 409 -30.09 7.50 11.50
N VAL A 410 -28.81 7.81 11.43
CA VAL A 410 -28.15 8.79 12.31
C VAL A 410 -27.84 10.06 11.55
N ASP A 411 -28.40 11.17 12.01
CA ASP A 411 -28.16 12.53 11.51
C ASP A 411 -27.36 13.30 12.55
N TYR A 412 -26.26 13.91 12.13
CA TYR A 412 -25.34 14.65 13.03
C TYR A 412 -25.52 16.17 12.97
N ASP A 413 -26.31 16.65 12.01
CA ASP A 413 -26.56 18.08 11.82
C ASP A 413 -28.01 18.28 11.40
N SER A 414 -28.64 19.36 11.88
CA SER A 414 -30.01 19.75 11.50
C SER A 414 -30.12 20.18 10.02
N TYR A 415 -29.04 20.60 9.40
CA TYR A 415 -28.99 21.03 7.99
C TYR A 415 -28.48 19.94 7.04
N PHE A 416 -27.56 19.07 7.51
CA PHE A 416 -26.98 18.01 6.72
C PHE A 416 -27.44 16.66 7.25
N ARG A 417 -28.01 15.87 6.39
CA ARG A 417 -28.44 14.51 6.68
C ARG A 417 -27.25 13.56 6.65
N GLY A 418 -27.18 12.62 7.58
CA GLY A 418 -26.03 11.73 7.73
C GLY A 418 -24.82 12.40 8.36
N MET A 419 -23.63 11.84 8.12
CA MET A 419 -22.36 12.37 8.63
C MET A 419 -21.69 13.27 7.58
N TYR A 420 -21.65 14.56 7.85
CA TYR A 420 -20.89 15.49 7.01
C TYR A 420 -19.43 15.54 7.45
N SER A 421 -18.56 14.98 6.63
CA SER A 421 -17.12 14.88 6.91
C SER A 421 -16.43 16.22 6.60
N THR A 422 -15.90 16.84 7.63
CA THR A 422 -14.96 17.97 7.53
C THR A 422 -13.56 17.49 7.89
N THR A 423 -12.53 18.28 7.60
CA THR A 423 -11.16 17.97 8.03
C THR A 423 -11.06 17.76 9.54
N THR A 424 -11.83 18.52 10.32
CA THR A 424 -11.89 18.43 11.79
C THR A 424 -12.58 17.15 12.23
N THR A 425 -13.81 16.88 11.76
CA THR A 425 -14.57 15.69 12.16
C THR A 425 -13.86 14.39 11.73
N LYS A 426 -13.29 14.36 10.51
CA LYS A 426 -12.47 13.22 10.06
C LYS A 426 -11.26 13.00 10.96
N SER A 427 -10.56 14.06 11.34
CA SER A 427 -9.41 13.95 12.25
C SER A 427 -9.80 13.43 13.63
N GLN A 428 -10.94 13.88 14.17
CA GLN A 428 -11.47 13.40 15.46
C GLN A 428 -11.83 11.91 15.40
N ALA A 429 -12.56 11.49 14.37
CA ALA A 429 -12.95 10.09 14.18
C ALA A 429 -11.74 9.16 14.03
N VAL A 430 -10.73 9.60 13.26
CA VAL A 430 -9.47 8.87 13.10
C VAL A 430 -8.70 8.74 14.41
N MET A 431 -8.65 9.81 15.24
CA MET A 431 -7.99 9.76 16.54
C MET A 431 -8.73 8.88 17.55
N LEU A 432 -10.06 8.86 17.51
CA LEU A 432 -10.85 7.92 18.28
C LEU A 432 -10.54 6.48 17.88
N LEU A 433 -10.53 6.17 16.59
CA LEU A 433 -10.17 4.84 16.09
C LEU A 433 -8.79 4.41 16.62
N LYS A 434 -7.78 5.30 16.52
CA LYS A 434 -6.45 5.04 17.08
C LYS A 434 -6.51 4.64 18.55
N THR A 435 -7.22 5.44 19.37
CA THR A 435 -7.36 5.20 20.80
C THR A 435 -8.03 3.86 21.09
N TYR A 436 -9.10 3.53 20.37
CA TYR A 436 -9.82 2.27 20.54
C TYR A 436 -8.94 1.05 20.22
N ILE A 437 -8.14 1.13 19.16
CA ILE A 437 -7.21 0.05 18.80
C ILE A 437 -6.10 -0.06 19.85
N GLN A 438 -5.46 1.04 20.23
CA GLN A 438 -4.34 1.02 21.19
C GLN A 438 -4.75 0.57 22.60
N LYS A 439 -5.99 0.85 23.02
CA LYS A 439 -6.52 0.40 24.30
C LYS A 439 -7.22 -0.96 24.26
N ASN A 440 -7.21 -1.65 23.11
CA ASN A 440 -7.96 -2.90 22.89
C ASN A 440 -9.46 -2.77 23.17
N TYR A 441 -10.04 -1.60 22.89
CA TYR A 441 -11.49 -1.37 23.00
C TYR A 441 -12.26 -1.83 21.77
N LEU A 442 -11.57 -2.07 20.67
CA LEU A 442 -12.12 -2.54 19.40
C LEU A 442 -11.39 -3.80 18.96
N LEU A 443 -12.14 -4.88 18.79
CA LEU A 443 -11.65 -6.12 18.20
C LEU A 443 -11.96 -6.11 16.69
N ILE A 444 -10.91 -6.22 15.88
CA ILE A 444 -10.98 -6.19 14.41
C ILE A 444 -10.62 -7.57 13.90
N HIS A 445 -11.49 -8.15 13.09
CA HIS A 445 -11.34 -9.49 12.53
C HIS A 445 -11.02 -9.50 11.03
N ASP A 446 -11.43 -8.44 10.32
CA ASP A 446 -11.38 -8.40 8.87
C ASP A 446 -9.97 -8.09 8.34
N GLU A 447 -9.45 -9.01 7.54
CA GLU A 447 -8.11 -8.92 6.93
C GLU A 447 -7.95 -7.65 6.06
N LYS A 448 -8.98 -7.27 5.28
CA LYS A 448 -8.91 -6.06 4.46
C LYS A 448 -8.82 -4.81 5.31
N THR A 449 -9.63 -4.71 6.34
CA THR A 449 -9.61 -3.59 7.29
C THR A 449 -8.24 -3.47 7.96
N ILE A 450 -7.64 -4.59 8.39
CA ILE A 450 -6.29 -4.61 8.99
C ILE A 450 -5.24 -4.17 7.96
N ASN A 451 -5.32 -4.66 6.73
CA ASN A 451 -4.39 -4.29 5.66
C ASN A 451 -4.46 -2.80 5.29
N GLU A 452 -5.66 -2.21 5.27
CA GLU A 452 -5.83 -0.77 5.03
C GLU A 452 -5.28 0.06 6.20
N LEU A 453 -5.48 -0.36 7.47
CA LEU A 453 -4.88 0.28 8.65
C LEU A 453 -3.35 0.32 8.57
N MET A 454 -2.70 -0.72 8.03
CA MET A 454 -1.26 -0.74 7.84
C MET A 454 -0.75 0.32 6.87
N SER A 455 -1.58 0.76 5.92
CA SER A 455 -1.25 1.77 4.91
C SER A 455 -1.88 3.15 5.18
N PHE A 456 -2.67 3.27 6.24
CA PHE A 456 -3.37 4.51 6.58
C PHE A 456 -2.43 5.49 7.27
N THR A 457 -2.15 6.61 6.59
CA THR A 457 -1.11 7.57 6.99
C THR A 457 -1.64 9.00 6.97
N ARG A 458 -0.86 9.91 7.58
CA ARG A 458 -1.07 11.35 7.47
C ARG A 458 -0.10 11.91 6.43
N PRO A 459 -0.51 12.11 5.18
CA PRO A 459 0.34 12.73 4.17
C PRO A 459 0.62 14.20 4.52
N THR A 460 1.65 14.79 3.90
CA THR A 460 2.16 16.16 4.13
C THR A 460 1.11 17.28 3.98
N LYS A 461 -0.11 16.99 3.54
CA LYS A 461 -1.23 17.93 3.36
C LYS A 461 -2.26 17.94 4.50
N ASN A 462 -1.91 17.50 5.70
CA ASN A 462 -2.79 17.53 6.88
C ASN A 462 -4.10 16.71 6.81
N THR A 463 -4.26 15.84 5.84
CA THR A 463 -5.43 14.96 5.73
C THR A 463 -5.03 13.51 5.96
N TRP A 464 -5.81 12.77 6.74
CA TRP A 464 -5.64 11.32 6.91
C TRP A 464 -6.18 10.57 5.70
N GLY A 465 -5.49 9.51 5.26
CA GLY A 465 -5.92 8.68 4.15
C GLY A 465 -4.90 7.60 3.79
N ALA A 466 -5.25 6.78 2.81
CA ALA A 466 -4.37 5.74 2.31
C ALA A 466 -3.14 6.32 1.61
N SER A 467 -1.98 5.73 1.85
CA SER A 467 -0.74 6.14 1.20
C SER A 467 -0.60 5.51 -0.19
N GLY A 468 -0.20 6.31 -1.17
CA GLY A 468 0.38 5.82 -2.43
C GLY A 468 -0.56 5.10 -3.40
N GLY A 469 -1.87 5.35 -3.37
CA GLY A 469 -2.86 4.72 -4.26
C GLY A 469 -3.51 3.46 -3.70
N ASN A 470 -3.40 3.25 -2.40
CA ASN A 470 -4.21 2.27 -1.67
C ASN A 470 -5.62 2.82 -1.41
N HIS A 471 -6.53 1.93 -1.04
CA HIS A 471 -7.87 2.24 -0.59
C HIS A 471 -7.87 2.43 0.93
N ASP A 472 -8.79 3.27 1.43
CA ASP A 472 -9.06 3.51 2.86
C ASP A 472 -10.55 3.38 3.20
N ASP A 473 -11.33 2.77 2.32
CA ASP A 473 -12.79 2.68 2.42
C ASP A 473 -13.23 1.84 3.63
N HIS A 474 -12.53 0.73 3.94
CA HIS A 474 -12.80 -0.07 5.14
C HIS A 474 -12.39 0.67 6.42
N VAL A 475 -11.29 1.40 6.41
CA VAL A 475 -10.87 2.22 7.56
C VAL A 475 -11.83 3.39 7.73
N THR A 476 -12.30 4.01 6.65
CA THR A 476 -13.27 5.11 6.67
C THR A 476 -14.59 4.67 7.27
N SER A 477 -15.17 3.59 6.78
CA SER A 477 -16.37 3.00 7.37
C SER A 477 -16.18 2.66 8.86
N LEU A 478 -15.02 2.08 9.24
CA LEU A 478 -14.73 1.70 10.62
C LEU A 478 -14.63 2.91 11.55
N PHE A 479 -13.89 3.97 11.17
CA PHE A 479 -13.77 5.11 12.07
C PHE A 479 -15.09 5.88 12.24
N TRP A 480 -15.99 5.87 11.25
CA TRP A 480 -17.33 6.44 11.42
C TRP A 480 -18.19 5.60 12.35
N ALA A 481 -18.10 4.27 12.31
CA ALA A 481 -18.78 3.42 13.28
C ALA A 481 -18.28 3.66 14.71
N VAL A 482 -16.96 3.78 14.90
CA VAL A 482 -16.35 4.09 16.20
C VAL A 482 -16.73 5.49 16.67
N TYR A 483 -16.74 6.48 15.77
CA TYR A 483 -17.16 7.85 16.09
C TYR A 483 -18.61 7.90 16.58
N HIS A 484 -19.49 7.11 15.94
CA HIS A 484 -20.85 6.98 16.39
C HIS A 484 -20.96 6.32 17.78
N ALA A 485 -20.17 5.27 18.05
CA ALA A 485 -20.12 4.61 19.36
C ALA A 485 -19.73 5.58 20.50
N TYR A 486 -18.96 6.61 20.18
CA TYR A 486 -18.58 7.67 21.12
C TYR A 486 -19.61 8.79 21.24
N SER A 487 -20.62 8.84 20.39
CA SER A 487 -21.63 9.91 20.41
C SER A 487 -22.47 9.93 21.69
N PRO A 488 -23.08 11.07 22.06
CA PRO A 488 -23.99 11.18 23.22
C PRO A 488 -25.13 10.16 23.22
N TYR A 489 -25.51 9.65 22.05
CA TYR A 489 -26.51 8.60 21.89
C TYR A 489 -26.15 7.34 22.70
N PHE A 490 -24.87 7.00 22.78
CA PHE A 490 -24.36 5.85 23.53
C PHE A 490 -23.94 6.21 24.96
N GLN A 491 -23.73 7.49 25.28
CA GLN A 491 -23.20 7.94 26.60
C GLN A 491 -24.08 7.52 27.79
N GLY A 492 -25.37 7.34 27.61
CA GLY A 492 -26.27 6.90 28.68
C GLY A 492 -26.14 5.42 29.08
N LYS A 493 -25.45 4.61 28.28
CA LYS A 493 -25.31 3.16 28.48
C LYS A 493 -23.86 2.70 28.67
N MET A 494 -22.88 3.59 28.52
CA MET A 494 -21.49 3.21 28.36
C MET A 494 -20.56 3.99 29.27
N GLU A 495 -19.45 3.37 29.74
CA GLU A 495 -18.40 4.06 30.48
C GLU A 495 -17.82 5.21 29.66
N GLU A 496 -17.69 6.37 30.25
CA GLU A 496 -17.20 7.58 29.60
C GLU A 496 -15.71 7.46 29.25
N ILE A 497 -15.36 7.60 27.97
CA ILE A 497 -13.98 7.72 27.54
C ILE A 497 -13.56 9.17 27.73
N SER A 498 -12.62 9.41 28.65
CA SER A 498 -12.08 10.76 28.88
C SER A 498 -11.28 11.24 27.66
N TRP A 499 -11.59 12.46 27.18
CA TRP A 499 -10.76 13.11 26.17
C TRP A 499 -9.32 13.33 26.60
N ASP A 500 -9.07 13.45 27.90
CA ASP A 500 -7.71 13.54 28.44
C ASP A 500 -6.94 12.24 28.23
N ASP A 501 -7.61 11.10 28.27
CA ASP A 501 -7.01 9.80 27.93
C ASP A 501 -6.76 9.67 26.42
N VAL A 502 -7.65 10.19 25.59
CA VAL A 502 -7.43 10.24 24.14
C VAL A 502 -6.21 11.12 23.83
N VAL A 503 -6.15 12.32 24.40
CA VAL A 503 -5.03 13.25 24.23
C VAL A 503 -3.71 12.65 24.73
N ARG A 504 -3.68 12.05 25.92
CA ARG A 504 -2.47 11.42 26.46
C ARG A 504 -1.98 10.23 25.67
N THR A 505 -2.89 9.43 25.12
CA THR A 505 -2.54 8.22 24.33
C THR A 505 -2.04 8.58 22.94
N VAL A 506 -2.59 9.63 22.34
CA VAL A 506 -2.37 10.00 20.94
C VAL A 506 -1.19 10.96 20.79
N PHE A 507 -0.86 11.77 21.82
CA PHE A 507 0.01 12.94 21.68
C PHE A 507 1.19 12.94 22.65
N ALA A 508 1.99 11.92 22.65
CA ALA A 508 3.14 11.74 23.51
C ALA A 508 4.45 12.48 23.17
N PRO A 509 4.65 13.38 22.22
CA PRO A 509 5.63 14.43 22.32
C PRO A 509 5.01 15.83 22.35
N ALA A 510 5.54 16.68 23.24
CA ALA A 510 5.02 17.99 23.62
C ALA A 510 4.84 19.04 22.50
N ALA A 511 5.42 18.86 21.32
CA ALA A 511 5.35 19.81 20.22
C ALA A 511 4.04 19.77 19.40
N GLU A 512 3.34 18.62 19.40
CA GLU A 512 2.06 18.46 18.69
C GLU A 512 0.83 18.77 19.56
N ILE A 513 1.03 18.90 20.88
CA ILE A 513 -0.05 19.08 21.86
C ILE A 513 -0.79 20.43 21.70
N ALA A 514 -0.11 21.47 21.22
CA ALA A 514 -0.72 22.81 21.09
C ALA A 514 -1.82 22.85 20.03
N ASP A 515 -1.63 22.17 18.91
CA ASP A 515 -2.60 22.13 17.80
C ASP A 515 -3.84 21.27 18.14
N MET A 516 -3.65 20.30 19.03
CA MET A 516 -4.67 19.33 19.44
C MET A 516 -5.49 19.75 20.66
N ARG A 517 -4.96 20.64 21.50
CA ARG A 517 -5.77 21.29 22.53
C ARG A 517 -6.91 22.09 21.89
N SER A 518 -6.65 22.71 20.75
CA SER A 518 -7.70 23.42 20.00
C SER A 518 -8.80 22.49 19.49
N VAL A 519 -8.45 21.28 19.06
CA VAL A 519 -9.41 20.24 18.63
C VAL A 519 -10.18 19.67 19.83
N ALA A 520 -9.51 19.41 20.94
CA ALA A 520 -10.16 18.94 22.17
C ALA A 520 -11.10 20.01 22.78
N GLU A 521 -10.74 21.29 22.68
CA GLU A 521 -11.60 22.40 23.10
C GLU A 521 -12.80 22.59 22.19
N GLN A 522 -12.66 22.40 20.87
CA GLN A 522 -13.78 22.44 19.93
C GLN A 522 -14.80 21.32 20.18
N VAL A 523 -14.33 20.11 20.53
CA VAL A 523 -15.21 18.97 20.86
C VAL A 523 -15.89 19.14 22.22
N ARG A 524 -15.26 19.83 23.17
CA ARG A 524 -15.87 20.20 24.46
C ARG A 524 -16.84 21.37 24.35
N ASN A 525 -16.99 21.98 23.18
CA ASN A 525 -17.91 23.10 22.99
C ASN A 525 -19.36 22.65 23.27
N PRO A 526 -20.03 23.27 24.24
CA PRO A 526 -21.40 22.92 24.63
C PRO A 526 -22.42 22.95 23.48
N GLN A 527 -22.16 23.73 22.43
CA GLN A 527 -23.01 23.80 21.26
C GLN A 527 -22.99 22.49 20.45
N ILE A 528 -21.82 21.88 20.24
CA ILE A 528 -21.72 20.60 19.52
C ILE A 528 -22.41 19.48 20.31
N VAL A 529 -22.26 19.49 21.64
CA VAL A 529 -22.93 18.51 22.53
C VAL A 529 -24.45 18.73 22.55
N GLN A 530 -24.94 19.98 22.47
CA GLN A 530 -26.36 20.28 22.39
C GLN A 530 -26.94 19.91 21.02
N GLU A 531 -26.24 20.16 19.94
CA GLU A 531 -26.66 19.76 18.60
C GLU A 531 -26.78 18.24 18.47
N GLN A 532 -25.81 17.49 19.02
CA GLN A 532 -25.87 16.02 19.04
C GLN A 532 -27.02 15.49 19.92
N ARG A 533 -27.37 16.15 21.02
CA ARG A 533 -28.57 15.82 21.81
C ARG A 533 -29.87 16.14 21.06
N GLY A 534 -29.95 17.27 20.38
CA GLY A 534 -31.11 17.64 19.55
C GLY A 534 -31.36 16.64 18.43
N ILE A 535 -30.31 16.08 17.81
CA ILE A 535 -30.40 15.06 16.77
C ILE A 535 -30.93 13.73 17.33
N ALA A 536 -30.49 13.32 18.51
CA ALA A 536 -30.97 12.11 19.19
C ALA A 536 -32.47 12.21 19.54
N GLU A 537 -32.95 13.39 19.91
CA GLU A 537 -34.40 13.66 20.16
C GLU A 537 -35.22 13.63 18.89
N LEU A 538 -34.71 14.17 17.78
CA LEU A 538 -35.37 14.15 16.46
C LEU A 538 -35.46 12.75 15.85
N ALA A 539 -34.54 11.84 16.18
CA ALA A 539 -34.57 10.47 15.71
C ALA A 539 -35.65 9.56 16.35
N GLY A 540 -36.55 10.12 17.15
CA GLY A 540 -37.73 9.41 17.65
C GLY A 540 -37.52 8.49 18.84
N ASN A 541 -36.34 8.52 19.46
CA ASN A 541 -36.02 7.70 20.64
C ASN A 541 -36.42 8.38 21.97
N GLN A 542 -37.65 8.91 22.05
CA GLN A 542 -38.18 9.58 23.26
C GLN A 542 -38.30 8.68 24.50
N ARG A 543 -37.99 7.39 24.42
CA ARG A 543 -38.24 6.47 25.56
C ARG A 543 -37.04 6.16 26.41
N MET A 544 -35.82 6.66 26.14
CA MET A 544 -34.62 6.23 26.85
C MET A 544 -33.68 7.35 27.32
N LEU A 545 -34.12 8.56 27.55
CA LEU A 545 -33.31 9.58 28.22
C LEU A 545 -33.74 9.68 29.70
N PRO A 546 -32.89 9.24 30.67
CA PRO A 546 -33.09 9.65 32.04
C PRO A 546 -32.88 11.16 32.12
N GLN A 547 -33.84 11.88 32.75
CA GLN A 547 -33.66 13.26 33.10
C GLN A 547 -32.53 13.38 34.12
N VAL A 548 -31.32 13.66 33.64
CA VAL A 548 -30.21 14.05 34.53
C VAL A 548 -30.30 15.56 34.70
N GLN A 549 -30.77 16.00 35.90
CA GLN A 549 -30.64 17.40 36.31
C GLN A 549 -29.16 17.74 36.41
N PRO A 550 -28.70 18.87 35.83
CA PRO A 550 -27.31 19.29 35.98
C PRO A 550 -27.03 19.64 37.43
N GLN A 551 -26.17 18.87 38.11
CA GLN A 551 -25.59 19.30 39.39
C GLN A 551 -24.58 20.41 39.12
N PRO A 552 -24.56 21.49 39.91
CA PRO A 552 -23.59 22.56 39.73
C PRO A 552 -22.19 22.07 40.13
N VAL A 553 -21.29 22.12 39.13
CA VAL A 553 -19.86 21.91 39.37
C VAL A 553 -19.35 23.02 40.28
N ARG A 554 -18.94 22.69 41.50
CA ARG A 554 -18.21 23.60 42.41
C ARG A 554 -16.87 23.95 41.75
N ALA A 555 -16.78 25.19 41.29
CA ALA A 555 -15.50 25.79 40.91
C ALA A 555 -14.66 25.98 42.17
N THR A 556 -13.56 25.30 42.30
CA THR A 556 -12.47 25.64 43.21
C THR A 556 -11.69 26.77 42.57
N VAL A 557 -11.87 27.95 43.15
CA VAL A 557 -11.13 29.18 42.86
C VAL A 557 -9.69 28.99 43.34
N TYR A 558 -8.72 29.08 42.42
CA TYR A 558 -7.33 29.36 42.74
C TYR A 558 -7.11 30.86 42.56
N ASP A 559 -6.92 31.55 43.71
CA ASP A 559 -6.50 32.94 43.78
C ASP A 559 -5.08 33.11 43.24
N GLY A 560 -4.89 34.12 42.40
CA GLY A 560 -3.59 34.72 42.19
C GLY A 560 -3.21 35.02 40.73
N VAL A 561 -3.75 36.10 40.14
CA VAL A 561 -3.09 36.84 39.04
C VAL A 561 -3.47 38.33 39.14
N PRO A 562 -2.50 39.27 38.99
CA PRO A 562 -2.73 40.71 39.17
C PRO A 562 -3.43 41.32 37.96
N GLN A 563 -4.26 42.35 38.29
CA GLN A 563 -4.91 43.25 37.34
C GLN A 563 -3.91 44.03 36.47
N GLN A 564 -4.23 44.19 35.20
CA GLN A 564 -4.32 45.46 34.46
C GLN A 564 -4.32 45.18 32.94
N TYR A 565 -5.44 45.49 32.30
CA TYR A 565 -5.56 46.44 31.18
C TYR A 565 -6.99 46.41 30.63
N GLN A 566 -7.67 47.53 30.84
CA GLN A 566 -8.95 47.86 30.20
C GLN A 566 -8.70 48.32 28.75
N TYR A 567 -9.40 47.76 27.81
CA TYR A 567 -9.74 48.40 26.53
C TYR A 567 -11.20 48.17 26.19
N GLY A 568 -11.92 49.30 25.98
CA GLY A 568 -13.31 49.35 25.64
C GLY A 568 -13.59 48.94 24.16
N PRO A 569 -14.86 48.70 23.79
CA PRO A 569 -15.25 48.19 22.51
C PRO A 569 -15.29 49.27 21.41
N PRO A 570 -14.90 49.00 20.18
CA PRO A 570 -15.21 49.87 19.03
C PRO A 570 -16.62 49.60 18.51
N GLN A 571 -17.30 50.70 18.22
CA GLN A 571 -18.61 50.81 17.63
C GLN A 571 -18.66 50.38 16.17
N GLY A 572 -19.74 49.70 15.77
CA GLY A 572 -20.58 49.91 14.63
C GLY A 572 -20.05 49.73 13.23
N TYR A 573 -20.44 48.65 12.57
CA TYR A 573 -20.61 48.62 11.12
C TYR A 573 -21.93 47.94 10.76
N GLN A 574 -22.84 48.72 10.12
CA GLN A 574 -24.06 48.21 9.49
C GLN A 574 -23.73 47.79 8.05
N PRO A 575 -24.36 46.75 7.48
CA PRO A 575 -24.20 46.39 6.09
C PRO A 575 -25.18 47.18 5.22
N ASN A 576 -24.65 47.78 4.18
CA ASN A 576 -25.47 48.45 3.12
C ASN A 576 -25.60 47.47 1.96
N MET A 577 -26.85 47.12 1.64
CA MET A 577 -27.25 46.49 0.37
C MET A 577 -27.32 47.57 -0.70
N GLN A 578 -26.84 47.27 -1.91
CA GLN A 578 -27.45 47.52 -3.22
C GLN A 578 -26.41 47.72 -4.34
N GLN A 579 -26.60 46.89 -5.35
CA GLN A 579 -26.52 47.11 -6.81
C GLN A 579 -25.19 46.87 -7.57
N PRO A 580 -25.22 46.79 -8.92
CA PRO A 580 -25.36 45.57 -9.71
C PRO A 580 -24.16 45.33 -10.71
N TYR A 581 -24.27 44.23 -11.41
CA TYR A 581 -23.40 43.83 -12.53
C TYR A 581 -23.00 44.92 -13.50
N GLN A 582 -21.67 45.03 -13.80
CA GLN A 582 -21.18 45.60 -15.04
C GLN A 582 -20.11 44.72 -15.68
N ALA A 583 -20.23 44.59 -16.99
CA ALA A 583 -19.47 43.81 -17.92
C ALA A 583 -18.03 44.37 -18.15
N TYR A 584 -17.07 43.47 -18.43
CA TYR A 584 -15.72 43.85 -18.92
C TYR A 584 -15.72 44.07 -20.43
N PRO A 585 -14.97 45.05 -20.95
CA PRO A 585 -14.58 45.14 -22.35
C PRO A 585 -13.17 44.55 -22.60
N PRO A 586 -12.83 44.17 -23.86
CA PRO A 586 -11.63 43.46 -24.21
C PRO A 586 -10.49 44.39 -24.67
N GLY A 587 -9.26 43.85 -24.47
CA GLY A 587 -8.10 44.26 -25.27
C GLY A 587 -6.99 44.98 -24.51
N TYR A 588 -5.82 44.38 -24.49
CA TYR A 588 -4.56 44.98 -24.99
C TYR A 588 -3.41 43.96 -24.94
N ASN A 589 -2.80 43.76 -26.11
CA ASN A 589 -1.50 43.11 -26.34
C ASN A 589 -0.35 43.96 -25.80
N HIS A 590 0.73 43.31 -25.31
CA HIS A 590 2.12 43.60 -25.72
C HIS A 590 3.10 42.53 -25.23
N MET A 591 3.65 41.84 -26.20
CA MET A 591 5.04 41.48 -26.52
C MET A 591 6.11 41.62 -25.43
N GLN A 592 6.87 40.54 -25.15
CA GLN A 592 8.31 40.55 -25.48
C GLN A 592 8.82 39.09 -25.61
N GLN A 593 9.60 38.93 -26.68
CA GLN A 593 10.24 37.75 -27.25
C GLN A 593 11.46 37.29 -26.43
N HIS A 594 11.75 36.00 -26.37
CA HIS A 594 13.05 35.45 -26.79
C HIS A 594 12.95 33.94 -27.10
N PRO A 595 13.77 33.40 -28.02
CA PRO A 595 13.45 32.26 -28.85
C PRO A 595 14.25 31.00 -28.50
N ALA A 596 13.82 29.91 -29.11
CA ALA A 596 14.54 28.72 -29.57
C ALA A 596 14.01 27.40 -28.98
N TYR A 597 13.39 26.67 -29.79
CA TYR A 597 13.52 25.35 -30.35
C TYR A 597 12.15 24.79 -30.77
N GLN A 598 11.82 25.10 -32.03
CA GLN A 598 10.87 24.30 -32.81
C GLN A 598 11.66 23.20 -33.52
N GLN A 599 11.26 21.94 -33.35
CA GLN A 599 11.39 20.93 -34.41
C GLN A 599 10.09 20.14 -34.54
N GLN A 600 9.55 20.34 -35.68
CA GLN A 600 8.47 19.77 -36.45
C GLN A 600 8.31 18.26 -36.32
N TYR A 601 7.07 17.82 -36.13
CA TYR A 601 6.57 16.59 -36.75
C TYR A 601 5.27 16.90 -37.50
N GLN A 602 5.35 16.79 -38.82
CA GLN A 602 4.23 16.84 -39.74
C GLN A 602 3.52 15.51 -39.76
N TYR A 603 2.19 15.54 -39.65
CA TYR A 603 1.29 14.48 -40.08
C TYR A 603 0.92 14.72 -41.56
N PRO A 604 0.88 13.69 -42.42
CA PRO A 604 0.09 13.74 -43.65
C PRO A 604 -1.19 12.94 -43.44
N GLY A 605 -2.30 13.64 -43.58
CA GLY A 605 -3.61 13.04 -43.78
C GLY A 605 -3.84 12.65 -45.25
N ARG A 606 -4.71 11.62 -45.45
CA ARG A 606 -5.82 11.56 -46.41
C ARG A 606 -6.32 10.14 -46.55
N TYR A 607 -7.57 9.96 -46.20
CA TYR A 607 -8.38 8.82 -46.68
C TYR A 607 -8.84 9.05 -48.12
N PRO A 608 -9.07 8.02 -48.94
CA PRO A 608 -10.17 7.98 -49.87
C PRO A 608 -11.17 6.85 -49.55
N GLN A 609 -12.43 7.20 -49.78
CA GLN A 609 -13.59 6.30 -49.78
C GLN A 609 -13.63 5.43 -51.02
N GLY A 610 -14.24 4.22 -50.89
CA GLY A 610 -15.09 3.66 -51.93
C GLY A 610 -14.84 2.22 -52.32
N HIS A 611 -15.90 1.42 -52.17
CA HIS A 611 -16.33 0.24 -52.94
C HIS A 611 -15.98 -1.18 -52.47
N GLY A 612 -17.03 -1.91 -52.17
CA GLY A 612 -17.38 -3.19 -52.83
C GLY A 612 -17.11 -4.46 -52.01
N TYR A 613 -18.14 -5.03 -51.46
CA TYR A 613 -18.21 -6.46 -51.11
C TYR A 613 -18.07 -7.35 -52.37
N PRO A 614 -17.48 -8.55 -52.28
CA PRO A 614 -18.21 -9.75 -52.59
C PRO A 614 -18.00 -10.95 -51.63
N GLN A 615 -19.13 -11.57 -51.31
CA GLN A 615 -19.52 -12.99 -51.27
C GLN A 615 -18.51 -14.09 -50.84
N GLN A 616 -19.06 -14.87 -49.94
CA GLN A 616 -18.79 -16.24 -49.50
C GLN A 616 -18.04 -17.17 -50.48
N VAL A 617 -17.07 -17.90 -49.92
CA VAL A 617 -16.65 -19.20 -50.47
C VAL A 617 -16.59 -20.21 -49.31
N GLN A 618 -17.30 -21.31 -49.53
CA GLN A 618 -17.43 -22.50 -48.70
C GLN A 618 -16.09 -23.26 -48.59
N GLY A 619 -15.80 -23.78 -47.42
CA GLY A 619 -14.70 -24.68 -47.17
C GLY A 619 -15.08 -26.15 -47.42
N PRO A 620 -14.13 -27.03 -47.73
CA PRO A 620 -14.37 -28.47 -47.91
C PRO A 620 -14.29 -29.25 -46.57
N PRO A 621 -14.82 -30.49 -46.53
CA PRO A 621 -15.18 -31.23 -45.33
C PRO A 621 -14.03 -32.03 -44.72
N MET A 622 -14.17 -32.30 -43.41
CA MET A 622 -13.31 -33.22 -42.65
C MET A 622 -13.49 -34.67 -43.06
N PRO A 623 -12.46 -35.53 -42.95
CA PRO A 623 -12.64 -36.96 -42.87
C PRO A 623 -12.64 -37.47 -41.43
N SER A 624 -13.56 -38.39 -41.16
CA SER A 624 -13.74 -39.19 -39.97
C SER A 624 -12.82 -40.43 -39.96
N HIS A 625 -12.54 -40.91 -38.73
CA HIS A 625 -12.06 -42.26 -38.35
C HIS A 625 -10.55 -42.57 -38.52
N VAL A 626 -9.86 -42.97 -37.48
CA VAL A 626 -9.88 -44.12 -36.55
C VAL A 626 -9.10 -43.73 -35.27
#